data_d72b561aef6346bb2246bab3f5a1437f
#
_entry.id   d72b561aef6346bb2246bab3f5a1437f
#
_cell.length_a   1.000
_cell.length_b   1.000
_cell.length_c   1.000
_cell.angle_alpha   90.00
_cell.angle_beta   90.00
_cell.angle_gamma   90.00
#
_symmetry.space_group_name_H-M   'P 1'
#
loop_
_entity.id
_entity.type
_entity.pdbx_description
1 polymer ?
#
loop_
_entity_poly.entity_id
_entity_poly.type
_entity_poly.pdbx_seq_one_letter_code
_entity_poly.pdbx_strand_id
1 'polypeptide(L)'
;LGGPKSYILNKKVNTLAPEGLEGSRINIFSKFAFLHCRWFNTRVRAASRIGPHNQDVVSVIVGSLLGDSYANRRSVEGTRICYRQSSIHKDYLFWLYNFFYTQGYCSNLEPRMYTRLLKYKGKEVQHFGYEFNTFTFRSFNWLHEMFYHKGKKVINPMIEEFISPLCLAIWISDDGGWAKPGVRIATNSFSSAEIELLANILKKKFNLDCTIQFLKASSNYSLYIKGSSVATLREIVLPHMHSSMKYKLGL
;
A
#
# COMPACT_ATOMS: atom_id res chain seq x y z
N LEU A 1 -40.13 -10.67 -46.20
CA LEU A 1 -39.28 -10.79 -47.40
C LEU A 1 -37.86 -10.36 -47.03
N GLY A 2 -36.88 -11.27 -47.07
CA GLY A 2 -35.46 -10.97 -47.11
C GLY A 2 -34.70 -10.95 -45.79
N GLY A 3 -34.28 -12.14 -45.27
CA GLY A 3 -33.26 -12.23 -44.23
C GLY A 3 -31.83 -12.18 -44.80
N PRO A 4 -30.81 -11.68 -44.06
CA PRO A 4 -29.42 -11.70 -44.52
C PRO A 4 -28.72 -13.01 -44.22
N LYS A 5 -27.95 -13.44 -45.20
CA LYS A 5 -27.15 -14.66 -45.29
C LYS A 5 -25.91 -14.60 -44.40
N SER A 6 -25.68 -15.71 -43.64
CA SER A 6 -24.42 -16.00 -42.97
C SER A 6 -23.31 -16.35 -43.97
N TYR A 7 -22.14 -15.75 -43.83
CA TYR A 7 -20.91 -16.21 -44.48
C TYR A 7 -19.97 -16.82 -43.41
N ILE A 8 -19.79 -18.13 -43.52
CA ILE A 8 -18.75 -18.89 -42.84
C ILE A 8 -17.48 -18.81 -43.68
N LEU A 9 -16.40 -18.26 -43.14
CA LEU A 9 -15.08 -18.32 -43.76
C LEU A 9 -14.17 -19.20 -42.86
N ASN A 10 -14.02 -20.46 -43.28
CA ASN A 10 -12.95 -21.36 -42.83
C ASN A 10 -11.62 -20.87 -43.40
N LYS A 11 -10.67 -20.53 -42.57
CA LYS A 11 -9.25 -20.48 -42.91
C LYS A 11 -8.48 -21.45 -42.03
N LYS A 12 -8.04 -22.57 -42.63
CA LYS A 12 -6.97 -23.46 -42.15
C LYS A 12 -5.69 -22.64 -42.12
N VAL A 13 -4.98 -22.66 -40.99
CA VAL A 13 -3.59 -22.24 -40.90
C VAL A 13 -2.76 -23.43 -40.46
N ASN A 14 -1.79 -23.78 -41.31
CA ASN A 14 -0.84 -24.87 -41.17
C ASN A 14 0.07 -24.65 -39.97
N THR A 15 0.26 -25.74 -39.23
CA THR A 15 1.31 -25.93 -38.21
C THR A 15 2.66 -26.08 -38.88
N LEU A 16 3.63 -25.27 -38.51
CA LEU A 16 5.04 -25.55 -38.59
C LEU A 16 5.64 -25.23 -37.22
N ALA A 17 6.11 -26.26 -36.53
CA ALA A 17 6.90 -26.13 -35.32
C ALA A 17 8.38 -25.90 -35.70
N PRO A 18 9.11 -25.09 -34.94
CA PRO A 18 10.54 -25.27 -34.78
C PRO A 18 10.86 -25.84 -33.40
N GLU A 19 11.70 -26.86 -33.40
CA GLU A 19 12.32 -27.51 -32.26
C GLU A 19 13.31 -26.56 -31.55
N GLY A 20 13.34 -26.71 -30.22
CA GLY A 20 14.53 -26.50 -29.39
C GLY A 20 14.71 -25.10 -28.83
N LEU A 21 14.40 -24.97 -27.53
CA LEU A 21 15.26 -24.32 -26.54
C LEU A 21 14.71 -24.62 -25.13
N GLU A 22 15.59 -25.15 -24.30
CA GLU A 22 15.37 -25.53 -22.91
C GLU A 22 15.05 -24.34 -21.99
N GLY A 23 14.15 -24.56 -21.01
CA GLY A 23 14.34 -24.08 -19.65
C GLY A 23 14.02 -22.64 -19.35
N SER A 24 12.71 -22.31 -19.25
CA SER A 24 12.28 -21.39 -18.20
C SER A 24 10.89 -21.81 -17.72
N ARG A 25 10.83 -22.25 -16.46
CA ARG A 25 9.56 -22.52 -15.76
C ARG A 25 8.79 -21.22 -15.66
N ILE A 26 7.95 -20.95 -16.65
CA ILE A 26 6.98 -19.86 -16.60
C ILE A 26 5.92 -20.27 -15.58
N ASN A 27 5.89 -19.50 -14.50
CA ASN A 27 5.00 -19.69 -13.38
C ASN A 27 3.54 -19.56 -13.86
N ILE A 28 2.86 -20.69 -14.06
CA ILE A 28 1.49 -20.79 -14.58
C ILE A 28 0.48 -20.11 -13.62
N PHE A 29 0.87 -19.84 -12.38
CA PHE A 29 0.04 -19.17 -11.38
C PHE A 29 -0.22 -17.69 -11.65
N SER A 30 0.58 -17.01 -12.50
CA SER A 30 0.38 -15.59 -12.79
C SER A 30 -0.75 -15.31 -13.78
N LYS A 31 -1.17 -16.28 -14.59
CA LYS A 31 -2.22 -16.08 -15.60
C LYS A 31 -3.66 -16.25 -15.07
N PHE A 32 -3.85 -16.95 -13.96
CA PHE A 32 -5.19 -17.13 -13.37
C PHE A 32 -5.61 -15.99 -12.42
N ALA A 33 -4.68 -15.20 -11.90
CA ALA A 33 -4.99 -14.07 -11.02
C ALA A 33 -5.64 -12.89 -11.77
N PHE A 34 -5.45 -12.78 -13.10
CA PHE A 34 -5.94 -11.65 -13.89
C PHE A 34 -7.44 -11.68 -14.22
N LEU A 35 -8.10 -12.81 -14.08
CA LEU A 35 -9.50 -12.96 -14.54
C LEU A 35 -10.57 -12.63 -13.49
N HIS A 36 -10.22 -12.47 -12.21
CA HIS A 36 -11.22 -12.28 -11.15
C HIS A 36 -11.36 -10.84 -10.61
N CYS A 37 -10.54 -9.89 -11.05
CA CYS A 37 -10.48 -8.55 -10.42
C CYS A 37 -11.25 -7.44 -11.14
N ARG A 38 -11.89 -7.67 -12.28
CA ARG A 38 -12.58 -6.62 -13.06
C ARG A 38 -14.01 -6.28 -12.61
N TRP A 39 -14.50 -6.82 -11.48
CA TRP A 39 -15.91 -6.75 -11.12
C TRP A 39 -16.31 -5.65 -10.14
N PHE A 40 -15.36 -4.90 -9.58
CA PHE A 40 -15.69 -3.76 -8.73
C PHE A 40 -15.98 -2.51 -9.56
N ASN A 41 -17.14 -2.50 -10.18
CA ASN A 41 -17.61 -1.36 -10.97
C ASN A 41 -18.13 -0.25 -10.04
N THR A 42 -18.01 1.03 -10.47
CA THR A 42 -18.59 2.19 -9.80
C THR A 42 -20.08 2.06 -9.53
N ARG A 43 -20.81 1.28 -10.34
CA ARG A 43 -22.26 1.00 -10.20
C ARG A 43 -22.61 0.02 -9.07
N VAL A 44 -21.64 -0.73 -8.53
CA VAL A 44 -21.88 -1.67 -7.43
C VAL A 44 -21.96 -0.89 -6.12
N ARG A 45 -23.01 -1.15 -5.31
CA ARG A 45 -23.15 -0.53 -3.97
C ARG A 45 -22.05 -1.02 -3.03
N ALA A 46 -21.60 -0.17 -2.10
CA ALA A 46 -20.57 -0.49 -1.12
C ALA A 46 -20.85 -1.76 -0.32
N ALA A 47 -22.10 -1.96 0.09
CA ALA A 47 -22.55 -3.14 0.81
C ALA A 47 -22.36 -4.45 0.06
N SER A 48 -22.37 -4.40 -1.28
CA SER A 48 -22.17 -5.56 -2.15
C SER A 48 -20.70 -5.79 -2.55
N ARG A 49 -19.80 -4.87 -2.16
CA ARG A 49 -18.35 -5.05 -2.35
C ARG A 49 -17.79 -5.76 -1.11
N ILE A 50 -17.72 -7.09 -1.21
CA ILE A 50 -17.24 -7.98 -0.15
C ILE A 50 -16.02 -8.74 -0.66
N GLY A 51 -15.19 -9.23 0.30
CA GLY A 51 -14.02 -10.05 -0.02
C GLY A 51 -14.37 -11.45 -0.56
N PRO A 52 -13.37 -12.32 -0.65
CA PRO A 52 -12.03 -12.17 -0.07
C PRO A 52 -11.15 -11.17 -0.80
N HIS A 53 -10.21 -10.57 -0.05
CA HIS A 53 -9.19 -9.69 -0.61
C HIS A 53 -7.88 -10.42 -0.77
N ASN A 54 -7.12 -10.07 -1.81
CA ASN A 54 -5.76 -10.57 -2.00
C ASN A 54 -4.89 -10.13 -0.81
N GLN A 55 -4.00 -11.03 -0.34
CA GLN A 55 -3.09 -10.78 0.76
C GLN A 55 -2.18 -9.56 0.51
N ASP A 56 -1.74 -9.34 -0.73
CA ASP A 56 -0.93 -8.18 -1.09
C ASP A 56 -1.73 -6.87 -0.95
N VAL A 57 -3.01 -6.88 -1.33
CA VAL A 57 -3.89 -5.72 -1.14
C VAL A 57 -4.03 -5.39 0.35
N VAL A 58 -4.25 -6.39 1.19
CA VAL A 58 -4.33 -6.20 2.65
C VAL A 58 -2.99 -5.68 3.19
N SER A 59 -1.87 -6.25 2.76
CA SER A 59 -0.52 -5.83 3.16
C SER A 59 -0.23 -4.37 2.80
N VAL A 60 -0.56 -3.95 1.56
CA VAL A 60 -0.40 -2.55 1.13
C VAL A 60 -1.30 -1.63 1.94
N ILE A 61 -2.56 -1.99 2.17
CA ILE A 61 -3.48 -1.17 2.97
C ILE A 61 -2.98 -1.02 4.41
N VAL A 62 -2.58 -2.12 5.05
CA VAL A 62 -2.10 -2.09 6.44
C VAL A 62 -0.81 -1.27 6.56
N GLY A 63 0.16 -1.45 5.65
CA GLY A 63 1.39 -0.65 5.60
C GLY A 63 1.10 0.84 5.42
N SER A 64 0.18 1.19 4.53
CA SER A 64 -0.24 2.58 4.31
C SER A 64 -1.04 3.16 5.49
N LEU A 65 -1.84 2.34 6.18
CA LEU A 65 -2.55 2.78 7.38
C LEU A 65 -1.62 2.95 8.59
N LEU A 66 -0.50 2.25 8.66
CA LEU A 66 0.58 2.55 9.61
C LEU A 66 1.22 3.89 9.29
N GLY A 67 1.33 4.23 8.00
CA GLY A 67 1.91 5.46 7.46
C GLY A 67 0.90 6.57 7.17
N ASP A 68 1.01 7.16 5.97
CA ASP A 68 0.36 8.41 5.55
C ASP A 68 -1.13 8.30 5.19
N SER A 69 -1.65 7.08 5.02
CA SER A 69 -3.02 6.87 4.60
C SER A 69 -4.00 6.82 5.77
N TYR A 70 -5.28 6.97 5.46
CA TYR A 70 -6.34 6.83 6.46
C TYR A 70 -7.55 6.08 5.92
N ALA A 71 -8.21 5.33 6.82
CA ALA A 71 -9.48 4.67 6.54
C ALA A 71 -10.63 5.64 6.84
N ASN A 72 -11.47 5.88 5.83
CA ASN A 72 -12.64 6.74 5.94
C ASN A 72 -13.90 5.88 5.94
N ARG A 73 -14.48 5.70 7.13
CA ARG A 73 -15.77 5.03 7.28
C ARG A 73 -16.89 6.00 6.91
N ARG A 74 -17.43 5.83 5.70
CA ARG A 74 -18.47 6.72 5.15
C ARG A 74 -19.82 6.51 5.81
N SER A 75 -20.10 5.27 6.25
CA SER A 75 -21.32 4.85 6.92
C SER A 75 -21.10 3.43 7.47
N VAL A 76 -22.14 2.84 8.04
CA VAL A 76 -22.16 1.40 8.40
C VAL A 76 -21.95 0.49 7.17
N GLU A 77 -22.27 1.01 5.97
CA GLU A 77 -22.20 0.27 4.71
C GLU A 77 -20.79 0.05 4.18
N GLY A 78 -19.79 0.81 4.63
CA GLY A 78 -18.44 0.56 4.19
C GLY A 78 -17.42 1.64 4.46
N THR A 79 -16.17 1.22 4.32
CA THR A 79 -14.96 2.00 4.49
C THR A 79 -14.21 2.11 3.15
N ARG A 80 -13.59 3.25 2.90
CA ARG A 80 -12.62 3.44 1.81
C ARG A 80 -11.28 3.85 2.39
N ILE A 81 -10.21 3.52 1.67
CA ILE A 81 -8.86 3.95 2.02
C ILE A 81 -8.51 5.18 1.18
N CYS A 82 -7.99 6.20 1.83
CA CYS A 82 -7.63 7.48 1.24
C CYS A 82 -6.11 7.63 1.24
N TYR A 83 -5.55 7.83 0.06
CA TYR A 83 -4.11 7.97 -0.19
C TYR A 83 -3.80 9.42 -0.56
N ARG A 84 -2.81 10.00 0.11
CA ARG A 84 -2.30 11.35 -0.14
C ARG A 84 -0.81 11.37 -0.02
N GLN A 85 -0.14 12.00 -0.99
CA GLN A 85 1.30 12.20 -0.95
C GLN A 85 1.66 13.60 -1.48
N SER A 86 2.76 14.15 -0.99
CA SER A 86 3.36 15.36 -1.55
C SER A 86 3.71 15.15 -3.02
N SER A 87 3.72 16.23 -3.80
CA SER A 87 4.09 16.19 -5.22
C SER A 87 5.50 15.64 -5.47
N ILE A 88 6.42 15.74 -4.50
CA ILE A 88 7.75 15.12 -4.58
C ILE A 88 7.72 13.59 -4.61
N HIS A 89 6.63 12.99 -4.11
CA HIS A 89 6.41 11.54 -4.09
C HIS A 89 5.34 11.10 -5.10
N LYS A 90 5.14 11.91 -6.16
CA LYS A 90 4.15 11.63 -7.20
C LYS A 90 4.28 10.23 -7.77
N ASP A 91 5.48 9.82 -8.16
CA ASP A 91 5.72 8.54 -8.82
C ASP A 91 5.34 7.34 -7.93
N TYR A 92 5.66 7.43 -6.65
CA TYR A 92 5.24 6.44 -5.66
C TYR A 92 3.71 6.37 -5.50
N LEU A 93 3.03 7.52 -5.41
CA LEU A 93 1.57 7.54 -5.30
C LEU A 93 0.90 6.99 -6.55
N PHE A 94 1.42 7.30 -7.75
CA PHE A 94 0.90 6.79 -9.01
C PHE A 94 1.16 5.28 -9.16
N TRP A 95 2.27 4.77 -8.62
CA TRP A 95 2.53 3.35 -8.52
C TRP A 95 1.51 2.65 -7.60
N LEU A 96 1.20 3.21 -6.42
CA LEU A 96 0.15 2.71 -5.53
C LEU A 96 -1.22 2.73 -6.22
N TYR A 97 -1.55 3.83 -6.91
CA TYR A 97 -2.79 3.93 -7.68
C TYR A 97 -2.88 2.82 -8.72
N ASN A 98 -1.83 2.60 -9.51
CA ASN A 98 -1.80 1.56 -10.53
C ASN A 98 -1.96 0.15 -9.92
N PHE A 99 -1.33 -0.10 -8.78
CA PHE A 99 -1.50 -1.34 -8.03
C PHE A 99 -2.98 -1.60 -7.69
N PHE A 100 -3.70 -0.61 -7.16
CA PHE A 100 -5.11 -0.74 -6.82
C PHE A 100 -6.03 -0.74 -8.05
N TYR A 101 -5.71 0.05 -9.04
CA TYR A 101 -6.48 0.12 -10.28
C TYR A 101 -6.48 -1.19 -11.06
N THR A 102 -5.32 -1.79 -11.25
CA THR A 102 -5.19 -3.06 -11.98
C THR A 102 -5.91 -4.21 -11.29
N GLN A 103 -6.08 -4.14 -9.98
CA GLN A 103 -6.82 -5.12 -9.17
C GLN A 103 -8.30 -4.74 -8.98
N GLY A 104 -8.77 -3.64 -9.57
CA GLY A 104 -10.18 -3.24 -9.55
C GLY A 104 -10.64 -2.55 -8.26
N TYR A 105 -9.73 -2.06 -7.42
CA TYR A 105 -10.06 -1.41 -6.15
C TYR A 105 -10.33 0.09 -6.25
N CYS A 106 -10.00 0.73 -7.34
CA CYS A 106 -10.30 2.14 -7.58
C CYS A 106 -10.77 2.39 -9.01
N SER A 107 -11.26 3.60 -9.30
CA SER A 107 -11.70 4.00 -10.64
C SER A 107 -10.50 4.24 -11.56
N ASN A 108 -10.79 4.36 -12.87
CA ASN A 108 -9.80 4.73 -13.88
C ASN A 108 -9.47 6.24 -13.90
N LEU A 109 -9.97 7.00 -12.92
CA LEU A 109 -9.61 8.40 -12.76
C LEU A 109 -8.25 8.48 -12.07
N GLU A 110 -7.28 9.06 -12.74
CA GLU A 110 -5.94 9.28 -12.20
C GLU A 110 -5.96 10.09 -10.89
N PRO A 111 -4.92 9.95 -10.06
CA PRO A 111 -4.78 10.74 -8.84
C PRO A 111 -4.89 12.24 -9.13
N ARG A 112 -5.80 12.91 -8.43
CA ARG A 112 -6.03 14.35 -8.60
C ARG A 112 -5.00 15.15 -7.82
N MET A 113 -4.54 16.25 -8.38
CA MET A 113 -3.73 17.23 -7.68
C MET A 113 -4.59 17.99 -6.66
N TYR A 114 -4.03 18.24 -5.48
CA TYR A 114 -4.59 19.16 -4.49
C TYR A 114 -3.55 20.17 -4.04
N THR A 115 -4.03 21.29 -3.53
CA THR A 115 -3.21 22.35 -2.96
C THR A 115 -3.58 22.58 -1.52
N ARG A 116 -2.58 22.79 -0.66
CA ARG A 116 -2.75 23.11 0.75
C ARG A 116 -1.87 24.29 1.13
N LEU A 117 -2.45 25.28 1.77
CA LEU A 117 -1.71 26.38 2.38
C LEU A 117 -1.26 25.95 3.79
N LEU A 118 0.03 26.02 4.04
CA LEU A 118 0.63 25.76 5.36
C LEU A 118 1.37 27.02 5.82
N LYS A 119 1.25 27.34 7.11
CA LYS A 119 2.06 28.40 7.72
C LYS A 119 3.41 27.82 8.14
N TYR A 120 4.48 28.32 7.56
CA TYR A 120 5.86 27.99 7.92
C TYR A 120 6.62 29.25 8.26
N LYS A 121 7.16 29.35 9.49
CA LYS A 121 7.89 30.54 10.00
C LYS A 121 7.12 31.84 9.76
N GLY A 122 5.81 31.85 10.01
CA GLY A 122 4.94 33.02 9.84
C GLY A 122 4.56 33.36 8.40
N LYS A 123 5.07 32.65 7.40
CA LYS A 123 4.71 32.83 5.98
C LYS A 123 3.77 31.70 5.53
N GLU A 124 2.83 32.07 4.68
CA GLU A 124 2.01 31.04 3.99
C GLU A 124 2.80 30.43 2.84
N VAL A 125 2.94 29.11 2.87
CA VAL A 125 3.62 28.33 1.83
C VAL A 125 2.60 27.40 1.21
N GLN A 126 2.48 27.45 -0.11
CA GLN A 126 1.61 26.58 -0.87
C GLN A 126 2.29 25.24 -1.11
N HIS A 127 1.65 24.16 -0.66
CA HIS A 127 2.09 22.80 -0.90
C HIS A 127 1.17 22.14 -1.90
N PHE A 128 1.77 21.39 -2.82
CA PHE A 128 1.08 20.60 -3.82
C PHE A 128 1.21 19.12 -3.49
N GLY A 129 0.19 18.36 -3.78
CA GLY A 129 0.19 16.93 -3.62
C GLY A 129 -0.81 16.25 -4.54
N TYR A 130 -0.81 14.93 -4.50
CA TYR A 130 -1.75 14.10 -5.24
C TYR A 130 -2.51 13.18 -4.30
N GLU A 131 -3.74 12.86 -4.66
CA GLU A 131 -4.59 11.96 -3.89
C GLU A 131 -5.45 11.07 -4.77
N PHE A 132 -5.71 9.87 -4.28
CA PHE A 132 -6.76 8.99 -4.80
C PHE A 132 -7.42 8.22 -3.65
N ASN A 133 -8.55 7.58 -3.94
CA ASN A 133 -9.25 6.77 -2.96
C ASN A 133 -9.63 5.42 -3.58
N THR A 134 -9.63 4.38 -2.76
CA THR A 134 -10.30 3.14 -3.16
C THR A 134 -11.80 3.34 -3.28
N PHE A 135 -12.48 2.44 -3.94
CA PHE A 135 -13.92 2.30 -3.76
C PHE A 135 -14.23 2.03 -2.28
N THR A 136 -15.46 2.31 -1.88
CA THR A 136 -15.95 1.97 -0.55
C THR A 136 -16.33 0.49 -0.52
N PHE A 137 -15.76 -0.27 0.41
CA PHE A 137 -16.02 -1.70 0.61
C PHE A 137 -16.58 -1.94 2.00
N ARG A 138 -17.65 -2.74 2.10
CA ARG A 138 -18.14 -3.20 3.39
C ARG A 138 -17.11 -4.08 4.09
N SER A 139 -16.41 -4.89 3.32
CA SER A 139 -15.33 -5.77 3.80
C SER A 139 -14.06 -5.04 4.26
N PHE A 140 -13.99 -3.70 4.18
CA PHE A 140 -12.93 -2.91 4.80
C PHE A 140 -13.30 -2.32 6.17
N ASN A 141 -14.51 -2.57 6.67
CA ASN A 141 -14.92 -2.02 7.96
C ASN A 141 -14.04 -2.48 9.12
N TRP A 142 -13.59 -3.75 9.10
CA TRP A 142 -12.69 -4.30 10.11
C TRP A 142 -11.34 -3.58 10.16
N LEU A 143 -10.82 -3.10 9.01
CA LEU A 143 -9.60 -2.28 8.94
C LEU A 143 -9.79 -0.97 9.72
N HIS A 144 -10.93 -0.31 9.53
CA HIS A 144 -11.24 0.89 10.31
C HIS A 144 -11.33 0.57 11.80
N GLU A 145 -12.00 -0.51 12.19
CA GLU A 145 -12.16 -0.93 13.58
C GLU A 145 -10.82 -1.32 14.22
N MET A 146 -9.91 -1.92 13.45
CA MET A 146 -8.55 -2.29 13.92
C MET A 146 -7.67 -1.05 14.15
N PHE A 147 -7.78 -0.02 13.29
CA PHE A 147 -6.90 1.15 13.34
C PHE A 147 -7.45 2.35 14.08
N TYR A 148 -8.75 2.39 14.44
CA TYR A 148 -9.34 3.58 15.06
C TYR A 148 -10.17 3.23 16.29
N HIS A 149 -9.86 3.91 17.39
CA HIS A 149 -10.66 3.89 18.61
C HIS A 149 -11.06 5.32 18.98
N LYS A 150 -12.38 5.58 19.13
CA LYS A 150 -12.92 6.93 19.45
C LYS A 150 -12.33 8.03 18.57
N GLY A 151 -12.18 7.77 17.27
CA GLY A 151 -11.66 8.72 16.29
C GLY A 151 -10.13 8.94 16.31
N LYS A 152 -9.40 8.27 17.20
CA LYS A 152 -7.94 8.30 17.23
C LYS A 152 -7.36 7.05 16.59
N LYS A 153 -6.26 7.20 15.85
CA LYS A 153 -5.51 6.08 15.29
C LYS A 153 -4.81 5.33 16.43
N VAL A 154 -4.92 4.02 16.43
CA VAL A 154 -4.35 3.13 17.46
C VAL A 154 -3.72 1.90 16.81
N ILE A 155 -2.84 1.22 17.53
CA ILE A 155 -2.26 -0.07 17.13
C ILE A 155 -2.92 -1.19 17.93
N ASN A 156 -3.71 -2.01 17.25
CA ASN A 156 -4.27 -3.22 17.82
C ASN A 156 -3.24 -4.37 17.74
N PRO A 157 -3.07 -5.21 18.78
CA PRO A 157 -2.15 -6.35 18.73
C PRO A 157 -2.37 -7.32 17.56
N MET A 158 -3.59 -7.45 17.06
CA MET A 158 -3.89 -8.26 15.88
C MET A 158 -3.15 -7.83 14.61
N ILE A 159 -2.56 -6.62 14.59
CA ILE A 159 -1.78 -6.12 13.45
C ILE A 159 -0.60 -7.03 13.12
N GLU A 160 -0.08 -7.79 14.10
CA GLU A 160 1.02 -8.74 13.91
C GLU A 160 0.75 -9.69 12.75
N GLU A 161 -0.48 -10.17 12.59
CA GLU A 161 -0.85 -11.10 11.53
C GLU A 161 -0.67 -10.50 10.13
N PHE A 162 -0.83 -9.18 10.00
CA PHE A 162 -0.84 -8.47 8.72
C PHE A 162 0.50 -7.82 8.36
N ILE A 163 1.46 -7.75 9.28
CA ILE A 163 2.79 -7.21 9.00
C ILE A 163 3.60 -8.22 8.19
N SER A 164 3.59 -8.05 6.87
CA SER A 164 4.38 -8.79 5.88
C SER A 164 5.58 -7.97 5.40
N PRO A 165 6.54 -8.56 4.64
CA PRO A 165 7.62 -7.80 3.98
C PRO A 165 7.09 -6.63 3.14
N LEU A 166 6.02 -6.85 2.36
CA LEU A 166 5.36 -5.82 1.57
C LEU A 166 4.74 -4.73 2.47
N CYS A 167 4.05 -5.11 3.54
CA CYS A 167 3.50 -4.15 4.51
C CYS A 167 4.61 -3.26 5.11
N LEU A 168 5.73 -3.85 5.53
CA LEU A 168 6.87 -3.11 6.08
C LEU A 168 7.51 -2.18 5.03
N ALA A 169 7.63 -2.62 3.77
CA ALA A 169 8.14 -1.81 2.68
C ALA A 169 7.28 -0.57 2.42
N ILE A 170 5.95 -0.72 2.43
CA ILE A 170 5.01 0.40 2.27
C ILE A 170 5.09 1.35 3.47
N TRP A 171 5.09 0.83 4.70
CA TRP A 171 5.20 1.66 5.90
C TRP A 171 6.50 2.49 5.91
N ILE A 172 7.65 1.88 5.54
CA ILE A 172 8.90 2.62 5.40
C ILE A 172 8.84 3.63 4.25
N SER A 173 8.18 3.30 3.14
CA SER A 173 8.01 4.22 2.02
C SER A 173 7.21 5.46 2.42
N ASP A 174 6.22 5.32 3.29
CA ASP A 174 5.45 6.45 3.82
C ASP A 174 6.27 7.21 4.88
N ASP A 175 6.57 6.61 6.01
CA ASP A 175 7.05 7.25 7.24
C ASP A 175 8.53 7.00 7.56
N GLY A 176 9.24 6.19 6.77
CA GLY A 176 10.66 5.90 6.98
C GLY A 176 11.58 7.01 6.50
N GLY A 177 12.79 7.03 7.04
CA GLY A 177 13.86 7.92 6.61
C GLY A 177 15.22 7.42 7.05
N TRP A 178 16.24 7.62 6.19
CA TRP A 178 17.61 7.27 6.52
C TRP A 178 18.13 8.12 7.68
N ALA A 179 18.50 7.48 8.77
CA ALA A 179 19.08 8.11 9.96
C ALA A 179 20.37 7.37 10.34
N LYS A 180 21.42 7.59 9.51
CA LYS A 180 22.71 6.89 9.59
C LYS A 180 23.13 6.56 11.03
N PRO A 181 23.49 5.31 11.32
CA PRO A 181 23.63 4.19 10.38
C PRO A 181 22.36 3.36 10.17
N GLY A 182 21.20 3.75 10.71
CA GLY A 182 19.96 3.01 10.70
C GLY A 182 18.81 3.70 9.95
N VAL A 183 17.60 3.18 10.14
CA VAL A 183 16.37 3.73 9.56
C VAL A 183 15.43 4.16 10.68
N ARG A 184 14.95 5.40 10.62
CA ARG A 184 13.93 5.92 11.55
C ARG A 184 12.58 5.89 10.87
N ILE A 185 11.56 5.43 11.58
CA ILE A 185 10.17 5.48 11.15
C ILE A 185 9.44 6.48 12.06
N ALA A 186 8.76 7.44 11.46
CA ALA A 186 7.94 8.40 12.21
C ALA A 186 6.70 7.68 12.78
N THR A 187 6.44 7.87 14.06
CA THR A 187 5.33 7.23 14.78
C THR A 187 4.56 8.23 15.64
N ASN A 188 4.42 9.46 15.12
CA ASN A 188 3.88 10.61 15.85
C ASN A 188 2.46 10.43 16.39
N SER A 189 1.69 9.51 15.79
CA SER A 189 0.29 9.27 16.17
C SER A 189 0.13 8.18 17.24
N PHE A 190 1.20 7.47 17.61
CA PHE A 190 1.17 6.28 18.46
C PHE A 190 1.79 6.55 19.84
N SER A 191 1.26 5.89 20.86
CA SER A 191 1.83 5.89 22.21
C SER A 191 3.12 5.08 22.28
N SER A 192 3.94 5.29 23.33
CA SER A 192 5.16 4.51 23.53
C SER A 192 4.90 3.00 23.60
N ALA A 193 3.81 2.59 24.27
CA ALA A 193 3.43 1.18 24.36
C ALA A 193 3.07 0.56 23.00
N GLU A 194 2.38 1.32 22.13
CA GLU A 194 2.06 0.88 20.77
C GLU A 194 3.32 0.77 19.91
N ILE A 195 4.28 1.67 20.08
CA ILE A 195 5.57 1.63 19.37
C ILE A 195 6.41 0.45 19.85
N GLU A 196 6.38 0.15 21.16
CA GLU A 196 7.03 -1.02 21.72
C GLU A 196 6.46 -2.33 21.17
N LEU A 197 5.14 -2.41 21.05
CA LEU A 197 4.47 -3.53 20.38
C LEU A 197 4.96 -3.70 18.94
N LEU A 198 5.03 -2.62 18.17
CA LEU A 198 5.56 -2.66 16.80
C LEU A 198 7.03 -3.10 16.76
N ALA A 199 7.87 -2.60 17.66
CA ALA A 199 9.28 -3.02 17.77
C ALA A 199 9.40 -4.51 18.04
N ASN A 200 8.59 -5.05 18.97
CA ASN A 200 8.58 -6.46 19.30
C ASN A 200 8.10 -7.34 18.13
N ILE A 201 7.10 -6.88 17.37
CA ILE A 201 6.64 -7.55 16.15
C ILE A 201 7.77 -7.60 15.10
N LEU A 202 8.47 -6.48 14.87
CA LEU A 202 9.57 -6.43 13.90
C LEU A 202 10.74 -7.35 14.34
N LYS A 203 11.03 -7.41 15.63
CA LYS A 203 12.03 -8.34 16.16
C LYS A 203 11.61 -9.80 15.98
N LYS A 204 10.38 -10.13 16.35
CA LYS A 204 9.83 -11.50 16.26
C LYS A 204 9.76 -12.01 14.83
N LYS A 205 9.21 -11.19 13.91
CA LYS A 205 8.94 -11.63 12.53
C LYS A 205 10.13 -11.54 11.60
N PHE A 206 10.99 -10.54 11.79
CA PHE A 206 12.06 -10.22 10.85
C PHE A 206 13.44 -10.16 11.46
N ASN A 207 13.57 -10.45 12.75
CA ASN A 207 14.82 -10.34 13.53
C ASN A 207 15.48 -8.95 13.44
N LEU A 208 14.67 -7.89 13.33
CA LEU A 208 15.13 -6.51 13.28
C LEU A 208 15.27 -5.93 14.68
N ASP A 209 16.46 -5.45 15.05
CA ASP A 209 16.69 -4.78 16.31
C ASP A 209 16.24 -3.32 16.24
N CYS A 210 15.29 -2.97 17.10
CA CYS A 210 14.72 -1.64 17.15
C CYS A 210 14.95 -0.96 18.49
N THR A 211 14.91 0.36 18.52
CA THR A 211 14.85 1.19 19.73
C THR A 211 13.81 2.28 19.57
N ILE A 212 13.19 2.67 20.68
CA ILE A 212 12.27 3.81 20.72
C ILE A 212 13.08 5.05 21.08
N GLN A 213 12.98 6.09 20.25
CA GLN A 213 13.70 7.34 20.45
C GLN A 213 12.71 8.48 20.67
N PHE A 214 12.88 9.19 21.79
CA PHE A 214 12.12 10.41 22.04
C PHE A 214 12.75 11.60 21.32
N LEU A 215 11.99 12.24 20.45
CA LEU A 215 12.40 13.40 19.66
C LEU A 215 11.99 14.69 20.39
N LYS A 216 12.92 15.34 21.11
CA LYS A 216 12.65 16.55 21.89
C LYS A 216 12.04 17.68 21.05
N ALA A 217 12.46 17.84 19.79
CA ALA A 217 12.00 18.90 18.90
C ALA A 217 10.49 18.84 18.58
N SER A 218 9.92 17.63 18.53
CA SER A 218 8.50 17.41 18.20
C SER A 218 7.70 16.85 19.38
N SER A 219 8.36 16.59 20.52
CA SER A 219 7.78 15.93 21.70
C SER A 219 7.10 14.59 21.38
N ASN A 220 7.63 13.87 20.40
CA ASN A 220 7.07 12.60 19.90
C ASN A 220 8.10 11.48 19.99
N TYR A 221 7.59 10.26 19.97
CA TYR A 221 8.42 9.06 19.85
C TYR A 221 8.56 8.64 18.38
N SER A 222 9.69 8.00 18.07
CA SER A 222 9.96 7.37 16.78
C SER A 222 10.54 5.98 16.98
N LEU A 223 10.26 5.09 16.04
CA LEU A 223 10.84 3.76 15.97
C LEU A 223 12.15 3.84 15.17
N TYR A 224 13.26 3.38 15.76
CA TYR A 224 14.56 3.36 15.09
C TYR A 224 15.03 1.93 14.92
N ILE A 225 15.20 1.51 13.66
CA ILE A 225 15.82 0.23 13.30
C ILE A 225 17.33 0.43 13.29
N LYS A 226 18.04 -0.36 14.12
CA LYS A 226 19.49 -0.21 14.33
C LYS A 226 20.28 -0.51 13.06
N GLY A 227 21.46 0.12 12.94
CA GLY A 227 22.38 -0.07 11.82
C GLY A 227 22.77 -1.54 11.58
N SER A 228 22.92 -2.32 12.66
CA SER A 228 23.18 -3.77 12.59
C SER A 228 22.11 -4.57 11.84
N SER A 229 20.87 -4.07 11.82
CA SER A 229 19.72 -4.72 11.15
C SER A 229 19.45 -4.20 9.75
N VAL A 230 20.20 -3.20 9.25
CA VAL A 230 19.91 -2.55 7.96
C VAL A 230 20.12 -3.49 6.77
N ALA A 231 21.13 -4.36 6.82
CA ALA A 231 21.35 -5.35 5.77
C ALA A 231 20.14 -6.27 5.62
N THR A 232 19.71 -6.89 6.73
CA THR A 232 18.52 -7.74 6.78
C THR A 232 17.24 -6.98 6.37
N LEU A 233 17.09 -5.74 6.85
CA LEU A 233 15.95 -4.89 6.46
C LEU A 233 15.90 -4.70 4.95
N ARG A 234 17.04 -4.36 4.31
CA ARG A 234 17.13 -4.15 2.85
C ARG A 234 16.76 -5.42 2.09
N GLU A 235 17.26 -6.58 2.49
CA GLU A 235 16.89 -7.87 1.86
C GLU A 235 15.39 -8.11 1.90
N ILE A 236 14.73 -7.78 3.02
CA ILE A 236 13.30 -7.99 3.21
C ILE A 236 12.46 -7.01 2.38
N VAL A 237 12.80 -5.72 2.36
CA VAL A 237 11.88 -4.69 1.84
C VAL A 237 12.18 -4.24 0.42
N LEU A 238 13.43 -4.33 -0.07
CA LEU A 238 13.81 -3.83 -1.41
C LEU A 238 13.03 -4.49 -2.56
N PRO A 239 12.69 -5.80 -2.51
CA PRO A 239 11.87 -6.41 -3.55
C PRO A 239 10.47 -5.80 -3.70
N HIS A 240 10.01 -5.09 -2.67
CA HIS A 240 8.66 -4.53 -2.56
C HIS A 240 8.64 -3.00 -2.60
N MET A 241 9.79 -2.32 -2.63
CA MET A 241 9.86 -0.86 -2.60
C MET A 241 9.89 -0.26 -4.00
N HIS A 242 9.10 0.80 -4.19
CA HIS A 242 9.23 1.64 -5.38
C HIS A 242 10.61 2.29 -5.45
N SER A 243 11.19 2.39 -6.65
CA SER A 243 12.57 2.89 -6.84
C SER A 243 12.79 4.30 -6.27
N SER A 244 11.79 5.19 -6.38
CA SER A 244 11.85 6.55 -5.85
C SER A 244 11.91 6.64 -4.33
N MET A 245 11.67 5.54 -3.59
CA MET A 245 11.69 5.49 -2.12
C MET A 245 12.93 4.83 -1.53
N LYS A 246 13.83 4.29 -2.33
CA LYS A 246 15.03 3.56 -1.87
C LYS A 246 15.99 4.45 -1.07
N TYR A 247 16.01 5.76 -1.31
CA TYR A 247 16.81 6.71 -0.53
C TYR A 247 16.48 6.68 0.97
N LYS A 248 15.28 6.26 1.35
CA LYS A 248 14.86 6.09 2.76
C LYS A 248 15.62 4.96 3.47
N LEU A 249 16.28 4.11 2.71
CA LEU A 249 17.19 3.05 3.19
C LEU A 249 18.68 3.42 3.05
N GLY A 250 19.01 4.65 2.62
CA GLY A 250 20.37 5.09 2.40
C GLY A 250 21.01 4.54 1.12
N LEU A 251 20.19 4.37 0.07
CA LEU A 251 20.58 3.90 -1.26
C LEU A 251 20.37 5.01 -2.30
#